data_edb559fba6784a431cfbb29f3aaf1218
#
_entry.id   edb559fba6784a431cfbb29f3aaf1218
#
_cell.length_a   1.000
_cell.length_b   1.000
_cell.length_c   1.000
_cell.angle_alpha   90.00
_cell.angle_beta   90.00
_cell.angle_gamma   90.00
#
_symmetry.space_group_name_H-M   'P 1'
#
loop_
_entity.id
_entity.type
_entity.pdbx_description
1 polymer ?
#
loop_
_entity_poly.entity_id
_entity_poly.type
_entity_poly.pdbx_seq_one_letter_code
_entity_poly.pdbx_strand_id
1 'polypeptide(L)'
;MSRNTNLGYFFASSVERFPQKVAVIDLYGGTERSITYAQLDERADRVAGLLRGRGVKPGERVGMIVGNRVEFLEIFFGAMRAGAIPVAINTRLARDTLKFILEDAECVAAFVEPEAHPDAMAVSLSVPNRIAVDSSYEALRDESPKLKEPPDLPANAQAFQPYTSGSTGVPKGAIMTHAGMLWYVRYNQRYWPTKPDDRGLIALPLFHKNAMRGTVKPMLYAGGSFVLMPGYEPKGYLEALAKYRCSYSRGVAAVFTMFLQHRDELARLDLSSLRSFTIGSAVVAHELMDQVERAIPGVRVGESYGLTEGGSPFREPLDGRRVPRGSPGVQAPEYQLRLVGPGGEDRDDEGELWLKSPYNCLGYHKRPDVTRDKLVDGWLRTGDVFRRDAQGFYYFKTRVDDMFSCGGENIYPKEVEDLLFRHPAVANAVVAPVPHSVKGYVPAALVVLKRGAAATAEEIKTYCLNEGPKYAHPRFVEIIGERDMPLNGAGKIDRNLARAKLATLAESRRL
;
A
#
# COMPACT_ATOMS: atom_id res chain seq x y z
N MET A 1 -12.12 8.16 -29.06
CA MET A 1 -12.26 8.71 -27.66
C MET A 1 -12.07 7.64 -26.59
N SER A 2 -12.55 6.43 -26.77
CA SER A 2 -12.54 5.36 -25.75
C SER A 2 -11.16 4.95 -25.17
N ARG A 3 -10.09 4.91 -25.97
CA ARG A 3 -8.74 4.59 -25.48
C ARG A 3 -8.17 5.63 -24.50
N ASN A 4 -8.44 6.92 -24.73
CA ASN A 4 -7.90 8.01 -23.91
C ASN A 4 -8.58 8.16 -22.54
N THR A 5 -9.77 7.59 -22.38
CA THR A 5 -10.55 7.63 -21.12
C THR A 5 -10.47 6.34 -20.33
N ASN A 6 -9.98 5.24 -20.92
CA ASN A 6 -9.84 3.95 -20.28
C ASN A 6 -8.43 3.76 -19.72
N LEU A 7 -8.32 3.57 -18.41
CA LEU A 7 -7.03 3.37 -17.72
C LEU A 7 -6.25 2.16 -18.26
N GLY A 8 -6.88 1.14 -18.83
CA GLY A 8 -6.21 -0.01 -19.42
C GLY A 8 -5.24 0.35 -20.56
N TYR A 9 -5.36 1.57 -21.13
CA TYR A 9 -4.49 2.10 -22.20
C TYR A 9 -3.57 3.22 -21.74
N PHE A 10 -3.41 3.46 -20.44
CA PHE A 10 -2.69 4.63 -19.93
C PHE A 10 -1.21 4.71 -20.38
N PHE A 11 -0.63 3.60 -20.79
CA PHE A 11 0.76 3.52 -21.26
C PHE A 11 0.89 3.38 -22.79
N ALA A 12 -0.18 3.59 -23.56
CA ALA A 12 -0.19 3.45 -25.02
C ALA A 12 0.90 4.32 -25.70
N SER A 13 1.11 5.55 -25.25
CA SER A 13 2.20 6.41 -25.76
C SER A 13 3.60 5.79 -25.53
N SER A 14 3.80 5.05 -24.45
CA SER A 14 5.06 4.34 -24.21
C SER A 14 5.20 3.14 -25.13
N VAL A 15 4.10 2.44 -25.45
CA VAL A 15 4.10 1.36 -26.47
C VAL A 15 4.49 1.90 -27.85
N GLU A 16 3.91 3.02 -28.25
CA GLU A 16 4.23 3.67 -29.54
C GLU A 16 5.69 4.10 -29.64
N ARG A 17 6.22 4.69 -28.57
CA ARG A 17 7.59 5.22 -28.54
C ARG A 17 8.67 4.14 -28.35
N PHE A 18 8.36 3.08 -27.63
CA PHE A 18 9.33 2.07 -27.18
C PHE A 18 8.80 0.63 -27.32
N PRO A 19 8.25 0.21 -28.47
CA PRO A 19 7.56 -1.09 -28.58
C PRO A 19 8.43 -2.30 -28.20
N GLN A 20 9.71 -2.26 -28.57
CA GLN A 20 10.65 -3.37 -28.33
C GLN A 20 11.41 -3.27 -27.01
N LYS A 21 11.24 -2.19 -26.27
CA LYS A 21 11.90 -2.03 -24.98
C LYS A 21 11.27 -2.97 -23.96
N VAL A 22 12.10 -3.58 -23.12
CA VAL A 22 11.64 -4.38 -21.96
C VAL A 22 10.92 -3.47 -20.96
N ALA A 23 9.66 -3.73 -20.74
CA ALA A 23 8.82 -3.06 -19.75
C ALA A 23 8.88 -3.76 -18.40
N VAL A 24 8.88 -5.11 -18.41
CA VAL A 24 8.86 -5.94 -17.21
C VAL A 24 9.92 -7.02 -17.31
N ILE A 25 10.72 -7.17 -16.27
CA ILE A 25 11.57 -8.34 -16.03
C ILE A 25 10.89 -9.12 -14.90
N ASP A 26 10.29 -10.24 -15.23
CA ASP A 26 9.55 -11.08 -14.29
C ASP A 26 10.42 -12.23 -13.79
N LEU A 27 10.54 -12.36 -12.48
CA LEU A 27 11.36 -13.38 -11.79
C LEU A 27 10.50 -14.52 -11.19
N TYR A 28 9.23 -14.62 -11.59
CA TYR A 28 8.35 -15.67 -11.11
C TYR A 28 8.83 -17.08 -11.53
N GLY A 29 8.69 -18.06 -10.63
CA GLY A 29 9.05 -19.44 -10.89
C GLY A 29 10.55 -19.72 -11.00
N GLY A 30 11.40 -18.78 -10.55
CA GLY A 30 12.86 -18.92 -10.58
C GLY A 30 13.49 -18.72 -11.97
N THR A 31 12.70 -18.35 -12.97
CA THR A 31 13.15 -18.04 -14.33
C THR A 31 12.98 -16.55 -14.64
N GLU A 32 13.95 -16.00 -15.39
CA GLU A 32 13.86 -14.60 -15.84
C GLU A 32 13.08 -14.53 -17.15
N ARG A 33 11.97 -13.79 -17.14
CA ARG A 33 11.15 -13.53 -18.33
C ARG A 33 11.14 -12.03 -18.63
N SER A 34 11.66 -11.65 -19.78
CA SER A 34 11.64 -10.25 -20.23
C SER A 34 10.47 -10.00 -21.17
N ILE A 35 9.59 -9.06 -20.80
CA ILE A 35 8.38 -8.72 -21.55
C ILE A 35 8.51 -7.28 -22.07
N THR A 36 8.40 -7.12 -23.39
CA THR A 36 8.46 -5.80 -24.02
C THR A 36 7.14 -5.03 -23.86
N TYR A 37 7.16 -3.73 -24.13
CA TYR A 37 5.96 -2.90 -24.16
C TYR A 37 4.91 -3.43 -25.14
N ALA A 38 5.33 -3.80 -26.36
CA ALA A 38 4.43 -4.37 -27.37
C ALA A 38 3.80 -5.70 -26.91
N GLN A 39 4.59 -6.57 -26.28
CA GLN A 39 4.10 -7.83 -25.76
C GLN A 39 3.09 -7.63 -24.62
N LEU A 40 3.39 -6.75 -23.66
CA LEU A 40 2.47 -6.45 -22.56
C LEU A 40 1.14 -5.86 -23.07
N ASP A 41 1.22 -4.96 -24.04
CA ASP A 41 0.06 -4.34 -24.66
C ASP A 41 -0.81 -5.38 -25.39
N GLU A 42 -0.18 -6.21 -26.23
CA GLU A 42 -0.87 -7.29 -26.95
C GLU A 42 -1.53 -8.28 -26.01
N ARG A 43 -0.82 -8.74 -24.98
CA ARG A 43 -1.33 -9.70 -24.00
C ARG A 43 -2.53 -9.14 -23.23
N ALA A 44 -2.50 -7.86 -22.86
CA ALA A 44 -3.66 -7.20 -22.24
C ALA A 44 -4.87 -7.13 -23.20
N ASP A 45 -4.66 -6.89 -24.50
CA ASP A 45 -5.74 -6.91 -25.50
C ASP A 45 -6.32 -8.32 -25.70
N ARG A 46 -5.49 -9.36 -25.66
CA ARG A 46 -5.95 -10.75 -25.72
C ARG A 46 -6.76 -11.16 -24.49
N VAL A 47 -6.34 -10.74 -23.29
CA VAL A 47 -7.15 -10.95 -22.07
C VAL A 47 -8.49 -10.22 -22.17
N ALA A 48 -8.51 -9.00 -22.71
CA ALA A 48 -9.75 -8.29 -22.94
C ALA A 48 -10.67 -9.04 -23.92
N GLY A 49 -10.12 -9.56 -25.00
CA GLY A 49 -10.84 -10.40 -25.96
C GLY A 49 -11.35 -11.71 -25.36
N LEU A 50 -10.54 -12.38 -24.54
CA LEU A 50 -10.93 -13.58 -23.78
C LEU A 50 -12.13 -13.29 -22.88
N LEU A 51 -12.11 -12.21 -22.10
CA LEU A 51 -13.22 -11.84 -21.22
C LEU A 51 -14.49 -11.54 -22.00
N ARG A 52 -14.39 -10.79 -23.11
CA ARG A 52 -15.54 -10.50 -24.00
C ARG A 52 -16.07 -11.78 -24.65
N GLY A 53 -15.20 -12.67 -25.12
CA GLY A 53 -15.57 -13.96 -25.65
C GLY A 53 -16.27 -14.88 -24.65
N ARG A 54 -15.99 -14.72 -23.37
CA ARG A 54 -16.66 -15.39 -22.25
C ARG A 54 -17.93 -14.69 -21.78
N GLY A 55 -18.39 -13.64 -22.49
CA GLY A 55 -19.63 -12.93 -22.18
C GLY A 55 -19.54 -11.89 -21.08
N VAL A 56 -18.34 -11.55 -20.57
CA VAL A 56 -18.16 -10.51 -19.56
C VAL A 56 -18.50 -9.14 -20.18
N LYS A 57 -19.40 -8.41 -19.54
CA LYS A 57 -19.90 -7.10 -20.01
C LYS A 57 -19.17 -5.94 -19.32
N PRO A 58 -19.16 -4.74 -19.94
CA PRO A 58 -18.70 -3.54 -19.26
C PRO A 58 -19.45 -3.31 -17.95
N GLY A 59 -18.69 -2.92 -16.89
CA GLY A 59 -19.21 -2.71 -15.53
C GLY A 59 -19.30 -3.97 -14.66
N GLU A 60 -19.07 -5.15 -15.22
CA GLU A 60 -19.02 -6.40 -14.43
C GLU A 60 -17.64 -6.61 -13.78
N ARG A 61 -17.61 -7.30 -12.65
CA ARG A 61 -16.38 -7.49 -11.85
C ARG A 61 -15.70 -8.79 -12.19
N VAL A 62 -14.36 -8.70 -12.24
CA VAL A 62 -13.46 -9.82 -12.49
C VAL A 62 -12.54 -10.02 -11.30
N GLY A 63 -12.74 -11.09 -10.55
CA GLY A 63 -11.91 -11.47 -9.41
C GLY A 63 -10.51 -11.87 -9.86
N MET A 64 -9.51 -11.52 -9.06
CA MET A 64 -8.11 -11.88 -9.31
C MET A 64 -7.47 -12.41 -8.03
N ILE A 65 -7.26 -13.74 -7.96
CA ILE A 65 -6.48 -14.41 -6.91
C ILE A 65 -5.16 -14.84 -7.58
N VAL A 66 -4.27 -13.87 -7.77
CA VAL A 66 -3.02 -14.03 -8.55
C VAL A 66 -1.89 -13.34 -7.79
N GLY A 67 -0.75 -13.99 -7.68
CA GLY A 67 0.45 -13.47 -7.03
C GLY A 67 1.23 -12.46 -7.89
N ASN A 68 2.46 -12.19 -7.47
CA ASN A 68 3.36 -11.28 -8.18
C ASN A 68 3.95 -11.98 -9.40
N ARG A 69 3.32 -11.86 -10.53
CA ARG A 69 3.76 -12.37 -11.85
C ARG A 69 3.22 -11.47 -12.96
N VAL A 70 3.81 -11.51 -14.14
CA VAL A 70 3.42 -10.60 -15.24
C VAL A 70 1.96 -10.80 -15.66
N GLU A 71 1.42 -11.99 -15.53
CA GLU A 71 0.03 -12.31 -15.86
C GLU A 71 -0.97 -11.49 -15.01
N PHE A 72 -0.59 -11.10 -13.78
CA PHE A 72 -1.38 -10.17 -13.00
C PHE A 72 -1.62 -8.86 -13.74
N LEU A 73 -0.58 -8.31 -14.39
CA LEU A 73 -0.68 -7.04 -15.12
C LEU A 73 -1.50 -7.18 -16.40
N GLU A 74 -1.32 -8.28 -17.12
CA GLU A 74 -2.09 -8.60 -18.33
C GLU A 74 -3.59 -8.67 -18.01
N ILE A 75 -3.95 -9.36 -16.91
CA ILE A 75 -5.33 -9.55 -16.45
C ILE A 75 -5.89 -8.22 -15.95
N PHE A 76 -5.14 -7.49 -15.13
CA PHE A 76 -5.57 -6.22 -14.53
C PHE A 76 -5.89 -5.17 -15.59
N PHE A 77 -4.98 -4.96 -16.56
CA PHE A 77 -5.21 -4.00 -17.63
C PHE A 77 -6.15 -4.53 -18.70
N GLY A 78 -6.13 -5.83 -18.99
CA GLY A 78 -7.03 -6.48 -19.93
C GLY A 78 -8.50 -6.40 -19.48
N ALA A 79 -8.78 -6.62 -18.20
CA ALA A 79 -10.12 -6.44 -17.65
C ALA A 79 -10.61 -4.99 -17.84
N MET A 80 -9.77 -3.99 -17.56
CA MET A 80 -10.11 -2.57 -17.79
C MET A 80 -10.35 -2.27 -19.26
N ARG A 81 -9.54 -2.84 -20.19
CA ARG A 81 -9.74 -2.70 -21.64
C ARG A 81 -11.09 -3.27 -22.11
N ALA A 82 -11.50 -4.39 -21.53
CA ALA A 82 -12.82 -4.97 -21.77
C ALA A 82 -13.98 -4.14 -21.18
N GLY A 83 -13.69 -3.09 -20.42
CA GLY A 83 -14.66 -2.32 -19.64
C GLY A 83 -15.08 -3.00 -18.34
N ALA A 84 -14.49 -4.13 -18.00
CA ALA A 84 -14.74 -4.84 -16.77
C ALA A 84 -13.93 -4.24 -15.61
N ILE A 85 -14.33 -4.54 -14.39
CA ILE A 85 -13.77 -3.98 -13.16
C ILE A 85 -12.92 -5.06 -12.48
N PRO A 86 -11.59 -5.02 -12.53
CA PRO A 86 -10.77 -5.95 -11.78
C PRO A 86 -10.97 -5.78 -10.27
N VAL A 87 -11.00 -6.91 -9.55
CA VAL A 87 -11.03 -7.02 -8.10
C VAL A 87 -9.80 -7.82 -7.68
N ALA A 88 -8.69 -7.11 -7.48
CA ALA A 88 -7.43 -7.75 -7.06
C ALA A 88 -7.49 -8.10 -5.57
N ILE A 89 -7.45 -9.39 -5.27
CA ILE A 89 -7.67 -9.93 -3.93
C ILE A 89 -6.33 -10.27 -3.28
N ASN A 90 -6.17 -9.90 -2.02
CA ASN A 90 -5.00 -10.27 -1.23
C ASN A 90 -4.97 -11.78 -1.00
N THR A 91 -3.99 -12.46 -1.59
CA THR A 91 -3.81 -13.91 -1.53
C THR A 91 -3.42 -14.45 -0.15
N ARG A 92 -3.19 -13.59 0.85
CA ARG A 92 -2.88 -13.97 2.24
C ARG A 92 -4.08 -13.90 3.18
N LEU A 93 -5.26 -13.56 2.66
CA LEU A 93 -6.48 -13.52 3.47
C LEU A 93 -6.99 -14.91 3.78
N ALA A 94 -7.71 -15.04 4.90
CA ALA A 94 -8.38 -16.29 5.24
C ALA A 94 -9.43 -16.68 4.18
N ARG A 95 -9.66 -17.98 4.02
CA ARG A 95 -10.60 -18.58 3.07
C ARG A 95 -11.95 -17.86 3.01
N ASP A 96 -12.58 -17.67 4.16
CA ASP A 96 -13.92 -17.05 4.22
C ASP A 96 -13.92 -15.59 3.76
N THR A 97 -12.81 -14.87 4.00
CA THR A 97 -12.65 -13.50 3.51
C THR A 97 -12.45 -13.45 1.99
N LEU A 98 -11.70 -14.39 1.42
CA LEU A 98 -11.55 -14.52 -0.04
C LEU A 98 -12.92 -14.77 -0.69
N LYS A 99 -13.68 -15.74 -0.15
CA LYS A 99 -15.02 -16.08 -0.61
C LYS A 99 -15.95 -14.87 -0.50
N PHE A 100 -15.97 -14.22 0.66
CA PHE A 100 -16.77 -13.01 0.89
C PHE A 100 -16.50 -11.94 -0.17
N ILE A 101 -15.24 -11.65 -0.50
CA ILE A 101 -14.90 -10.61 -1.48
C ILE A 101 -15.41 -10.96 -2.87
N LEU A 102 -15.29 -12.21 -3.30
CA LEU A 102 -15.80 -12.65 -4.61
C LEU A 102 -17.32 -12.53 -4.71
N GLU A 103 -18.03 -12.88 -3.63
CA GLU A 103 -19.50 -12.85 -3.54
C GLU A 103 -20.01 -11.40 -3.39
N ASP A 104 -19.43 -10.61 -2.49
CA ASP A 104 -19.80 -9.21 -2.27
C ASP A 104 -19.58 -8.36 -3.53
N ALA A 105 -18.47 -8.59 -4.23
CA ALA A 105 -18.18 -7.94 -5.51
C ALA A 105 -19.05 -8.47 -6.66
N GLU A 106 -19.81 -9.56 -6.49
CA GLU A 106 -20.59 -10.20 -7.57
C GLU A 106 -19.74 -10.51 -8.81
N CYS A 107 -18.57 -11.12 -8.57
CA CYS A 107 -17.65 -11.44 -9.66
C CYS A 107 -18.29 -12.43 -10.65
N VAL A 108 -18.38 -12.05 -11.94
CA VAL A 108 -18.89 -12.91 -13.03
C VAL A 108 -17.79 -13.75 -13.66
N ALA A 109 -16.54 -13.34 -13.49
CA ALA A 109 -15.35 -14.09 -13.88
C ALA A 109 -14.29 -14.01 -12.80
N ALA A 110 -13.37 -14.98 -12.73
CA ALA A 110 -12.23 -14.94 -11.84
C ALA A 110 -11.02 -15.61 -12.49
N PHE A 111 -9.88 -14.92 -12.43
CA PHE A 111 -8.57 -15.51 -12.69
C PHE A 111 -7.99 -16.01 -11.37
N VAL A 112 -7.59 -17.27 -11.37
CA VAL A 112 -7.21 -17.97 -10.15
C VAL A 112 -5.90 -18.70 -10.38
N GLU A 113 -4.86 -18.29 -9.67
CA GLU A 113 -3.60 -19.03 -9.61
C GLU A 113 -3.69 -20.05 -8.48
N PRO A 114 -3.63 -21.36 -8.79
CA PRO A 114 -3.82 -22.42 -7.79
C PRO A 114 -2.81 -22.36 -6.65
N GLU A 115 -1.58 -21.95 -6.96
CA GLU A 115 -0.47 -21.88 -6.00
C GLU A 115 -0.49 -20.60 -5.14
N ALA A 116 -1.26 -19.58 -5.54
CA ALA A 116 -1.31 -18.30 -4.81
C ALA A 116 -1.99 -18.41 -3.44
N HIS A 117 -2.90 -19.39 -3.28
CA HIS A 117 -3.56 -19.68 -2.02
C HIS A 117 -4.11 -21.12 -2.02
N PRO A 118 -4.01 -21.90 -0.91
CA PRO A 118 -4.47 -23.30 -0.84
C PRO A 118 -5.95 -23.49 -1.23
N ASP A 119 -6.79 -22.52 -0.88
CA ASP A 119 -8.22 -22.59 -1.14
C ASP A 119 -8.67 -21.82 -2.41
N ALA A 120 -7.73 -21.26 -3.20
CA ALA A 120 -8.05 -20.37 -4.31
C ALA A 120 -9.08 -20.96 -5.28
N MET A 121 -8.88 -22.22 -5.68
CA MET A 121 -9.79 -22.93 -6.55
C MET A 121 -11.15 -23.20 -5.88
N ALA A 122 -11.15 -23.58 -4.61
CA ALA A 122 -12.38 -23.91 -3.88
C ALA A 122 -13.27 -22.68 -3.63
N VAL A 123 -12.69 -21.54 -3.23
CA VAL A 123 -13.46 -20.30 -2.97
C VAL A 123 -14.04 -19.70 -4.25
N SER A 124 -13.45 -19.97 -5.41
CA SER A 124 -13.91 -19.48 -6.70
C SER A 124 -15.01 -20.33 -7.36
N LEU A 125 -15.46 -21.43 -6.71
CA LEU A 125 -16.46 -22.33 -7.30
C LEU A 125 -17.80 -21.65 -7.60
N SER A 126 -18.16 -20.62 -6.85
CA SER A 126 -19.39 -19.84 -7.06
C SER A 126 -19.30 -18.87 -8.25
N VAL A 127 -18.09 -18.62 -8.80
CA VAL A 127 -17.90 -17.70 -9.93
C VAL A 127 -18.14 -18.43 -11.25
N PRO A 128 -19.05 -17.94 -12.13
CA PRO A 128 -19.44 -18.66 -13.36
C PRO A 128 -18.28 -18.94 -14.31
N ASN A 129 -17.41 -17.93 -14.56
CA ASN A 129 -16.29 -18.04 -15.50
C ASN A 129 -14.97 -18.07 -14.74
N ARG A 130 -14.49 -19.27 -14.42
CA ARG A 130 -13.17 -19.44 -13.80
C ARG A 130 -12.10 -19.71 -14.85
N ILE A 131 -10.97 -19.04 -14.70
CA ILE A 131 -9.81 -19.15 -15.57
C ILE A 131 -8.62 -19.44 -14.66
N ALA A 132 -8.04 -20.63 -14.78
CA ALA A 132 -6.82 -20.98 -14.06
C ALA A 132 -5.63 -20.20 -14.64
N VAL A 133 -4.79 -19.68 -13.75
CA VAL A 133 -3.52 -19.03 -14.13
C VAL A 133 -2.39 -20.00 -13.82
N ASP A 134 -2.37 -21.09 -14.57
CA ASP A 134 -1.41 -22.19 -14.53
C ASP A 134 -0.65 -22.32 -15.86
N SER A 135 -0.06 -23.47 -16.13
CA SER A 135 0.69 -23.72 -17.37
C SER A 135 -0.16 -23.64 -18.66
N SER A 136 -1.50 -23.76 -18.56
CA SER A 136 -2.41 -23.65 -19.69
C SER A 136 -2.82 -22.22 -20.02
N TYR A 137 -2.60 -21.28 -19.10
CA TYR A 137 -3.08 -19.90 -19.24
C TYR A 137 -2.50 -19.18 -20.45
N GLU A 138 -1.19 -19.34 -20.70
CA GLU A 138 -0.54 -18.64 -21.81
C GLU A 138 -1.11 -19.07 -23.17
N ALA A 139 -1.35 -20.36 -23.37
CA ALA A 139 -1.98 -20.84 -24.58
C ALA A 139 -3.41 -20.31 -24.73
N LEU A 140 -4.22 -20.38 -23.68
CA LEU A 140 -5.60 -19.85 -23.68
C LEU A 140 -5.62 -18.34 -24.02
N ARG A 141 -4.71 -17.56 -23.45
CA ARG A 141 -4.56 -16.12 -23.74
C ARG A 141 -4.19 -15.92 -25.22
N ASP A 142 -3.18 -16.62 -25.70
CA ASP A 142 -2.59 -16.41 -27.03
C ASP A 142 -3.52 -16.86 -28.17
N GLU A 143 -4.37 -17.84 -27.93
CA GLU A 143 -5.45 -18.27 -28.84
C GLU A 143 -6.64 -17.31 -28.84
N SER A 144 -6.79 -16.48 -27.79
CA SER A 144 -7.89 -15.55 -27.70
C SER A 144 -7.73 -14.37 -28.66
N PRO A 145 -8.81 -13.92 -29.32
CA PRO A 145 -8.74 -12.76 -30.22
C PRO A 145 -8.40 -11.50 -29.46
N LYS A 146 -7.63 -10.60 -30.08
CA LYS A 146 -7.42 -9.25 -29.52
C LYS A 146 -8.75 -8.50 -29.49
N LEU A 147 -8.93 -7.65 -28.48
CA LEU A 147 -10.06 -6.73 -28.44
C LEU A 147 -9.96 -5.73 -29.62
N LYS A 148 -10.91 -5.77 -30.56
CA LYS A 148 -10.92 -4.91 -31.75
C LYS A 148 -11.21 -3.47 -31.37
N GLU A 149 -12.26 -3.25 -30.61
CA GLU A 149 -12.73 -1.92 -30.20
C GLU A 149 -13.02 -1.92 -28.70
N PRO A 150 -12.38 -1.01 -27.94
CA PRO A 150 -12.70 -0.85 -26.52
C PRO A 150 -14.14 -0.31 -26.40
N PRO A 151 -14.87 -0.73 -25.34
CA PRO A 151 -16.22 -0.22 -25.10
C PRO A 151 -16.18 1.29 -24.82
N ASP A 152 -17.22 1.99 -25.23
CA ASP A 152 -17.42 3.37 -24.83
C ASP A 152 -17.89 3.41 -23.38
N LEU A 153 -17.12 4.06 -22.53
CA LEU A 153 -17.37 4.12 -21.10
C LEU A 153 -17.69 5.56 -20.68
N PRO A 154 -18.67 5.75 -19.77
CA PRO A 154 -18.94 7.08 -19.22
C PRO A 154 -17.70 7.63 -18.48
N ALA A 155 -17.60 8.95 -18.39
CA ALA A 155 -16.42 9.63 -17.82
C ALA A 155 -16.08 9.20 -16.38
N ASN A 156 -17.11 8.82 -15.60
CA ASN A 156 -16.99 8.35 -14.23
C ASN A 156 -17.09 6.83 -14.09
N ALA A 157 -16.93 6.06 -15.19
CA ALA A 157 -16.97 4.61 -15.12
C ALA A 157 -15.98 4.07 -14.10
N GLN A 158 -16.43 3.06 -13.36
CA GLN A 158 -15.58 2.37 -12.39
C GLN A 158 -14.49 1.59 -13.13
N ALA A 159 -13.24 1.81 -12.72
CA ALA A 159 -12.07 1.15 -13.29
C ALA A 159 -11.52 0.01 -12.43
N PHE A 160 -11.70 0.09 -11.11
CA PHE A 160 -11.09 -0.81 -10.15
C PHE A 160 -11.88 -0.83 -8.84
N GLN A 161 -11.97 -2.01 -8.22
CA GLN A 161 -12.62 -2.18 -6.91
C GLN A 161 -11.65 -2.83 -5.91
N PRO A 162 -10.75 -2.05 -5.30
CA PRO A 162 -9.90 -2.55 -4.23
C PRO A 162 -10.72 -2.77 -2.96
N TYR A 163 -10.46 -3.88 -2.26
CA TYR A 163 -11.01 -4.10 -0.94
C TYR A 163 -10.04 -3.63 0.13
N THR A 164 -10.55 -2.81 1.06
CA THR A 164 -9.78 -2.27 2.19
C THR A 164 -10.34 -2.82 3.50
N SER A 165 -9.44 -3.18 4.44
CA SER A 165 -9.83 -3.53 5.80
C SER A 165 -10.21 -2.24 6.53
N GLY A 166 -11.48 -2.01 6.76
CA GLY A 166 -11.93 -0.93 7.63
C GLY A 166 -11.75 -1.26 9.12
N SER A 167 -11.93 -0.27 9.99
CA SER A 167 -11.91 -0.43 11.47
C SER A 167 -12.91 -1.46 11.98
N THR A 168 -13.94 -1.80 11.19
CA THR A 168 -14.98 -2.80 11.51
C THR A 168 -14.58 -4.25 11.20
N GLY A 169 -13.38 -4.49 10.66
CA GLY A 169 -12.89 -5.84 10.31
C GLY A 169 -13.46 -6.43 9.01
N VAL A 170 -14.63 -5.98 8.54
CA VAL A 170 -15.21 -6.47 7.27
C VAL A 170 -14.63 -5.68 6.09
N PRO A 171 -14.05 -6.35 5.08
CA PRO A 171 -13.52 -5.67 3.90
C PRO A 171 -14.59 -4.89 3.12
N LYS A 172 -14.20 -3.71 2.60
CA LYS A 172 -15.09 -2.81 1.87
C LYS A 172 -14.50 -2.49 0.51
N GLY A 173 -15.25 -2.68 -0.55
CA GLY A 173 -14.83 -2.43 -1.94
C GLY A 173 -14.96 -0.94 -2.29
N ALA A 174 -13.85 -0.23 -2.45
CA ALA A 174 -13.88 1.18 -2.87
C ALA A 174 -14.11 1.31 -4.38
N ILE A 175 -14.92 2.27 -4.79
CA ILE A 175 -15.27 2.51 -6.20
C ILE A 175 -14.30 3.53 -6.80
N MET A 176 -13.28 3.03 -7.53
CA MET A 176 -12.27 3.87 -8.19
C MET A 176 -12.60 4.05 -9.67
N THR A 177 -12.50 5.27 -10.18
CA THR A 177 -12.87 5.59 -11.58
C THR A 177 -11.68 5.61 -12.53
N HIS A 178 -11.93 5.39 -13.82
CA HIS A 178 -10.92 5.56 -14.87
C HIS A 178 -10.36 6.99 -14.90
N ALA A 179 -11.22 7.99 -14.87
CA ALA A 179 -10.81 9.40 -14.91
C ALA A 179 -9.93 9.78 -13.72
N GLY A 180 -10.33 9.40 -12.50
CA GLY A 180 -9.57 9.69 -11.28
C GLY A 180 -8.20 9.02 -11.29
N MET A 181 -8.14 7.76 -11.70
CA MET A 181 -6.88 7.03 -11.76
C MET A 181 -5.95 7.54 -12.88
N LEU A 182 -6.47 7.93 -14.04
CA LEU A 182 -5.69 8.57 -15.11
C LEU A 182 -5.15 9.94 -14.68
N TRP A 183 -5.99 10.73 -14.00
CA TRP A 183 -5.56 12.00 -13.41
C TRP A 183 -4.37 11.76 -12.45
N TYR A 184 -4.45 10.75 -11.61
CA TYR A 184 -3.39 10.45 -10.65
C TYR A 184 -2.08 9.99 -11.30
N VAL A 185 -2.14 9.24 -12.42
CA VAL A 185 -0.94 8.88 -13.18
C VAL A 185 -0.21 10.12 -13.69
N ARG A 186 -0.97 11.08 -14.26
CA ARG A 186 -0.42 12.37 -14.75
C ARG A 186 0.11 13.24 -13.62
N TYR A 187 -0.63 13.28 -12.50
CA TYR A 187 -0.21 13.94 -11.26
C TYR A 187 1.12 13.38 -10.75
N ASN A 188 1.26 12.06 -10.65
CA ASN A 188 2.51 11.42 -10.24
C ASN A 188 3.66 11.84 -11.16
N GLN A 189 3.49 11.78 -12.47
CA GLN A 189 4.54 12.14 -13.41
C GLN A 189 4.99 13.60 -13.30
N ARG A 190 4.08 14.49 -12.90
CA ARG A 190 4.41 15.91 -12.69
C ARG A 190 5.29 16.15 -11.48
N TYR A 191 5.02 15.48 -10.36
CA TYR A 191 5.69 15.76 -9.08
C TYR A 191 6.79 14.78 -8.70
N TRP A 192 6.75 13.57 -9.25
CA TRP A 192 7.80 12.55 -9.12
C TRP A 192 8.13 12.00 -10.51
N PRO A 193 8.80 12.82 -11.35
CA PRO A 193 9.02 12.45 -12.74
C PRO A 193 9.88 11.21 -12.86
N THR A 194 9.27 10.16 -13.40
CA THR A 194 9.95 8.95 -13.83
C THR A 194 10.46 9.16 -15.25
N LYS A 195 11.66 8.67 -15.54
CA LYS A 195 12.32 8.80 -16.86
C LYS A 195 12.28 7.46 -17.59
N PRO A 196 12.39 7.47 -18.92
CA PRO A 196 12.48 6.21 -19.69
C PRO A 196 13.60 5.29 -19.21
N ASP A 197 14.74 5.83 -18.78
CA ASP A 197 15.89 5.03 -18.32
C ASP A 197 15.74 4.53 -16.87
N ASP A 198 14.70 4.92 -16.18
CA ASP A 198 14.46 4.44 -14.83
C ASP A 198 14.02 2.99 -14.80
N ARG A 199 14.50 2.29 -13.79
CA ARG A 199 14.10 0.93 -13.49
C ARG A 199 13.72 0.77 -12.03
N GLY A 200 12.48 0.34 -11.80
CA GLY A 200 11.97 0.04 -10.47
C GLY A 200 12.21 -1.41 -10.06
N LEU A 201 12.28 -1.68 -8.74
CA LEU A 201 12.19 -3.04 -8.21
C LEU A 201 10.90 -3.17 -7.41
N ILE A 202 10.13 -4.23 -7.66
CA ILE A 202 8.86 -4.55 -6.99
C ILE A 202 8.99 -5.89 -6.30
N ALA A 203 8.95 -5.89 -4.97
CA ALA A 203 8.79 -7.08 -4.14
C ALA A 203 7.50 -6.99 -3.29
N LEU A 204 6.84 -5.83 -3.30
CA LEU A 204 5.55 -5.64 -2.64
C LEU A 204 4.43 -6.28 -3.47
N PRO A 205 3.36 -6.79 -2.83
CA PRO A 205 2.26 -7.42 -3.54
C PRO A 205 1.57 -6.49 -4.53
N LEU A 206 1.32 -6.97 -5.76
CA LEU A 206 0.65 -6.21 -6.83
C LEU A 206 -0.82 -5.92 -6.53
N PHE A 207 -1.51 -6.77 -5.75
CA PHE A 207 -2.88 -6.49 -5.31
C PHE A 207 -2.97 -5.24 -4.43
N HIS A 208 -1.86 -4.78 -3.85
CA HIS A 208 -1.82 -3.60 -3.00
C HIS A 208 -1.46 -2.34 -3.80
N LYS A 209 -2.17 -1.24 -3.51
CA LYS A 209 -1.98 0.07 -4.16
C LYS A 209 -0.52 0.54 -4.23
N ASN A 210 0.31 0.18 -3.24
CA ASN A 210 1.67 0.69 -3.14
C ASN A 210 2.54 0.27 -4.34
N ALA A 211 2.49 -1.01 -4.75
CA ALA A 211 3.21 -1.49 -5.94
C ALA A 211 2.64 -0.87 -7.23
N MET A 212 1.32 -1.00 -7.45
CA MET A 212 0.66 -0.56 -8.67
C MET A 212 0.69 0.96 -8.88
N ARG A 213 0.43 1.73 -7.83
CA ARG A 213 0.37 3.20 -7.90
C ARG A 213 1.75 3.83 -7.86
N GLY A 214 2.66 3.25 -7.09
CA GLY A 214 3.95 3.86 -6.80
C GLY A 214 5.09 3.41 -7.71
N THR A 215 4.95 2.28 -8.42
CA THR A 215 6.01 1.79 -9.31
C THR A 215 5.47 1.38 -10.67
N VAL A 216 4.52 0.43 -10.76
CA VAL A 216 4.04 -0.09 -12.06
C VAL A 216 3.55 1.02 -12.97
N LYS A 217 2.56 1.81 -12.52
CA LYS A 217 1.97 2.84 -13.38
C LYS A 217 2.93 3.98 -13.72
N PRO A 218 3.72 4.55 -12.80
CA PRO A 218 4.72 5.55 -13.15
C PRO A 218 5.75 5.05 -14.18
N MET A 219 6.30 3.85 -13.98
CA MET A 219 7.28 3.27 -14.91
C MET A 219 6.68 3.06 -16.30
N LEU A 220 5.52 2.39 -16.39
CA LEU A 220 4.89 2.15 -17.68
C LEU A 220 4.46 3.43 -18.39
N TYR A 221 3.97 4.43 -17.66
CA TYR A 221 3.55 5.72 -18.24
C TYR A 221 4.72 6.51 -18.82
N ALA A 222 5.87 6.48 -18.16
CA ALA A 222 7.07 7.21 -18.57
C ALA A 222 7.92 6.49 -19.64
N GLY A 223 7.64 5.22 -19.93
CA GLY A 223 8.50 4.38 -20.79
C GLY A 223 9.69 3.77 -20.03
N GLY A 224 9.67 3.74 -18.70
CA GLY A 224 10.63 3.07 -17.85
C GLY A 224 10.48 1.54 -17.85
N SER A 225 11.11 0.86 -16.91
CA SER A 225 11.00 -0.59 -16.74
C SER A 225 10.95 -0.95 -15.25
N PHE A 226 10.55 -2.17 -14.94
CA PHE A 226 10.69 -2.67 -13.58
C PHE A 226 10.97 -4.17 -13.54
N VAL A 227 11.63 -4.57 -12.45
CA VAL A 227 11.84 -5.97 -12.07
C VAL A 227 10.73 -6.37 -11.11
N LEU A 228 10.07 -7.46 -11.40
CA LEU A 228 8.97 -8.00 -10.60
C LEU A 228 9.44 -9.27 -9.89
N MET A 229 9.55 -9.20 -8.57
CA MET A 229 9.86 -10.36 -7.72
C MET A 229 8.57 -11.05 -7.28
N PRO A 230 8.53 -12.38 -7.16
CA PRO A 230 7.37 -13.13 -6.68
C PRO A 230 7.03 -12.80 -5.22
N GLY A 231 8.01 -12.37 -4.46
CA GLY A 231 7.89 -11.96 -3.05
C GLY A 231 9.16 -11.30 -2.56
N TYR A 232 9.15 -10.87 -1.31
CA TYR A 232 10.32 -10.29 -0.67
C TYR A 232 11.17 -11.37 0.01
N GLU A 233 12.45 -11.43 -0.39
CA GLU A 233 13.52 -12.17 0.25
C GLU A 233 14.73 -11.21 0.33
N PRO A 234 15.30 -10.94 1.54
CA PRO A 234 16.23 -9.83 1.74
C PRO A 234 17.48 -9.86 0.85
N LYS A 235 18.13 -11.02 0.74
CA LYS A 235 19.36 -11.19 -0.05
C LYS A 235 19.07 -11.06 -1.53
N GLY A 236 18.09 -11.79 -2.06
CA GLY A 236 17.69 -11.74 -3.46
C GLY A 236 17.16 -10.34 -3.86
N TYR A 237 16.58 -9.60 -2.92
CA TYR A 237 16.18 -8.22 -3.14
C TYR A 237 17.39 -7.30 -3.39
N LEU A 238 18.43 -7.39 -2.57
CA LEU A 238 19.67 -6.63 -2.75
C LEU A 238 20.40 -7.04 -4.04
N GLU A 239 20.48 -8.34 -4.31
CA GLU A 239 21.08 -8.88 -5.55
C GLU A 239 20.32 -8.40 -6.79
N ALA A 240 18.98 -8.36 -6.75
CA ALA A 240 18.16 -7.85 -7.85
C ALA A 240 18.36 -6.34 -8.05
N LEU A 241 18.45 -5.53 -6.99
CA LEU A 241 18.76 -4.11 -7.10
C LEU A 241 20.07 -3.88 -7.86
N ALA A 242 21.12 -4.62 -7.51
CA ALA A 242 22.44 -4.52 -8.15
C ALA A 242 22.43 -5.08 -9.57
N LYS A 243 22.02 -6.36 -9.76
CA LYS A 243 22.02 -7.07 -11.04
C LYS A 243 21.30 -6.30 -12.14
N TYR A 244 20.11 -5.78 -11.82
CA TYR A 244 19.28 -5.09 -12.82
C TYR A 244 19.50 -3.58 -12.82
N ARG A 245 20.45 -3.07 -12.03
CA ARG A 245 20.78 -1.64 -11.91
C ARG A 245 19.52 -0.80 -11.66
N CYS A 246 18.75 -1.17 -10.65
CA CYS A 246 17.52 -0.48 -10.32
C CYS A 246 17.80 0.93 -9.80
N SER A 247 17.05 1.91 -10.29
CA SER A 247 17.19 3.32 -9.88
C SER A 247 16.28 3.70 -8.72
N TYR A 248 15.25 2.88 -8.44
CA TYR A 248 14.20 3.19 -7.50
C TYR A 248 13.55 1.93 -6.94
N SER A 249 13.21 1.96 -5.64
CA SER A 249 12.31 0.96 -5.07
C SER A 249 11.46 1.50 -3.94
N ARG A 250 10.48 0.70 -3.52
CA ARG A 250 9.55 1.01 -2.44
C ARG A 250 9.42 -0.17 -1.49
N GLY A 251 9.21 0.17 -0.21
CA GLY A 251 9.00 -0.84 0.81
C GLY A 251 8.17 -0.34 1.98
N VAL A 252 7.92 -1.27 2.89
CA VAL A 252 7.47 -0.99 4.25
C VAL A 252 8.68 -1.07 5.18
N ALA A 253 8.60 -0.55 6.40
CA ALA A 253 9.72 -0.52 7.33
C ALA A 253 10.42 -1.89 7.49
N ALA A 254 9.65 -2.98 7.57
CA ALA A 254 10.19 -4.34 7.70
C ALA A 254 11.15 -4.72 6.55
N VAL A 255 10.87 -4.33 5.30
CA VAL A 255 11.75 -4.58 4.15
C VAL A 255 13.14 -4.01 4.41
N PHE A 256 13.22 -2.78 4.90
CA PHE A 256 14.48 -2.07 5.14
C PHE A 256 15.20 -2.62 6.38
N THR A 257 14.48 -2.90 7.44
CA THR A 257 15.04 -3.54 8.65
C THR A 257 15.69 -4.87 8.32
N MET A 258 15.02 -5.69 7.50
CA MET A 258 15.53 -7.02 7.15
C MET A 258 16.78 -6.95 6.25
N PHE A 259 16.79 -6.12 5.20
CA PHE A 259 17.97 -6.09 4.33
C PHE A 259 19.20 -5.45 5.01
N LEU A 260 19.01 -4.53 5.97
CA LEU A 260 20.14 -3.96 6.74
C LEU A 260 20.88 -5.00 7.60
N GLN A 261 20.30 -6.17 7.82
CA GLN A 261 20.98 -7.29 8.48
C GLN A 261 21.98 -8.00 7.57
N HIS A 262 21.90 -7.81 6.24
CA HIS A 262 22.76 -8.41 5.22
C HIS A 262 23.95 -7.50 4.86
N ARG A 263 24.81 -7.26 5.87
CA ARG A 263 25.93 -6.30 5.75
C ARG A 263 26.95 -6.72 4.70
N ASP A 264 27.21 -8.03 4.54
CA ASP A 264 28.18 -8.54 3.56
C ASP A 264 27.68 -8.30 2.14
N GLU A 265 26.40 -8.51 1.88
CA GLU A 265 25.77 -8.19 0.59
C GLU A 265 25.82 -6.68 0.29
N LEU A 266 25.47 -5.85 1.28
CA LEU A 266 25.53 -4.39 1.14
C LEU A 266 26.96 -3.89 0.83
N ALA A 267 27.98 -4.52 1.41
CA ALA A 267 29.37 -4.13 1.20
C ALA A 267 29.93 -4.56 -0.16
N ARG A 268 29.46 -5.68 -0.74
CA ARG A 268 29.99 -6.24 -1.99
C ARG A 268 29.23 -5.86 -3.26
N LEU A 269 27.95 -5.47 -3.12
CA LEU A 269 27.10 -5.19 -4.28
C LEU A 269 27.24 -3.75 -4.76
N ASP A 270 27.29 -3.56 -6.08
CA ASP A 270 27.20 -2.23 -6.70
C ASP A 270 25.75 -1.74 -6.72
N LEU A 271 25.42 -0.90 -5.76
CA LEU A 271 24.10 -0.25 -5.64
C LEU A 271 24.12 1.21 -6.13
N SER A 272 25.15 1.66 -6.83
CA SER A 272 25.34 3.04 -7.29
C SER A 272 24.25 3.56 -8.24
N SER A 273 23.53 2.67 -8.91
CA SER A 273 22.38 3.04 -9.75
C SER A 273 21.14 3.46 -8.95
N LEU A 274 21.06 3.07 -7.69
CA LEU A 274 19.90 3.32 -6.84
C LEU A 274 19.91 4.76 -6.32
N ARG A 275 18.89 5.53 -6.67
CA ARG A 275 18.78 6.94 -6.29
C ARG A 275 17.82 7.19 -5.14
N SER A 276 16.76 6.40 -5.06
CA SER A 276 15.78 6.62 -4.01
C SER A 276 15.05 5.36 -3.56
N PHE A 277 14.75 5.35 -2.26
CA PHE A 277 13.75 4.50 -1.66
C PHE A 277 12.57 5.33 -1.17
N THR A 278 11.37 4.78 -1.31
CA THR A 278 10.20 5.34 -0.64
C THR A 278 9.69 4.34 0.40
N ILE A 279 9.60 4.77 1.65
CA ILE A 279 8.99 4.01 2.73
C ILE A 279 7.58 4.55 2.97
N GLY A 280 6.62 3.67 3.10
CA GLY A 280 5.24 4.09 3.32
C GLY A 280 4.36 3.01 3.91
N SER A 281 3.09 3.36 4.08
CA SER A 281 2.06 2.46 4.60
C SER A 281 2.12 2.13 6.09
N ALA A 282 3.14 2.59 6.81
CA ALA A 282 3.28 2.50 8.26
C ALA A 282 4.13 3.67 8.76
N VAL A 283 4.11 3.87 10.05
CA VAL A 283 5.05 4.76 10.74
C VAL A 283 6.47 4.22 10.59
N VAL A 284 7.40 5.10 10.28
CA VAL A 284 8.81 4.76 10.07
C VAL A 284 9.65 5.45 11.12
N ALA A 285 10.52 4.69 11.80
CA ALA A 285 11.52 5.28 12.67
C ALA A 285 12.54 6.08 11.83
N HIS A 286 12.80 7.33 12.21
CA HIS A 286 13.75 8.20 11.47
C HIS A 286 15.13 7.56 11.39
N GLU A 287 15.56 6.91 12.48
CA GLU A 287 16.83 6.19 12.54
C GLU A 287 16.95 5.09 11.47
N LEU A 288 15.85 4.39 11.14
CA LEU A 288 15.86 3.39 10.07
C LEU A 288 16.17 4.02 8.70
N MET A 289 15.59 5.20 8.42
CA MET A 289 15.87 5.93 7.18
C MET A 289 17.33 6.35 7.10
N ASP A 290 17.88 6.86 8.21
CA ASP A 290 19.28 7.28 8.30
C ASP A 290 20.24 6.09 8.18
N GLN A 291 19.89 4.93 8.73
CA GLN A 291 20.67 3.69 8.57
C GLN A 291 20.71 3.22 7.11
N VAL A 292 19.60 3.31 6.38
CA VAL A 292 19.56 2.97 4.96
C VAL A 292 20.42 3.94 4.13
N GLU A 293 20.32 5.25 4.39
CA GLU A 293 21.14 6.26 3.69
C GLU A 293 22.64 6.10 3.99
N ARG A 294 23.02 5.70 5.22
CA ARG A 294 24.42 5.36 5.56
C ARG A 294 24.89 4.06 4.90
N ALA A 295 24.01 3.05 4.81
CA ALA A 295 24.37 1.75 4.23
C ALA A 295 24.49 1.78 2.72
N ILE A 296 23.77 2.69 2.03
CA ILE A 296 23.79 2.84 0.57
C ILE A 296 24.06 4.33 0.24
N PRO A 297 25.34 4.72 0.12
CA PRO A 297 25.71 6.10 -0.15
C PRO A 297 25.10 6.63 -1.45
N GLY A 298 24.53 7.84 -1.39
CA GLY A 298 23.88 8.50 -2.53
C GLY A 298 22.38 8.21 -2.68
N VAL A 299 21.84 7.23 -1.95
CA VAL A 299 20.39 6.99 -1.93
C VAL A 299 19.67 8.05 -1.07
N ARG A 300 18.49 8.47 -1.52
CA ARG A 300 17.57 9.28 -0.73
C ARG A 300 16.41 8.41 -0.23
N VAL A 301 16.12 8.48 1.05
CA VAL A 301 14.98 7.77 1.64
C VAL A 301 13.90 8.77 1.99
N GLY A 302 12.74 8.64 1.34
CA GLY A 302 11.57 9.49 1.56
C GLY A 302 10.42 8.73 2.19
N GLU A 303 9.62 9.43 2.98
CA GLU A 303 8.34 8.93 3.49
C GLU A 303 7.21 9.24 2.52
N SER A 304 6.22 8.36 2.47
CA SER A 304 5.00 8.61 1.71
C SER A 304 3.76 8.27 2.52
N TYR A 305 2.82 9.19 2.50
CA TYR A 305 1.47 8.98 3.00
C TYR A 305 0.50 8.84 1.84
N GLY A 306 -0.52 8.04 2.03
CA GLY A 306 -1.64 7.96 1.11
C GLY A 306 -2.59 6.81 1.40
N LEU A 307 -3.82 6.95 0.95
CA LEU A 307 -4.88 5.97 1.10
C LEU A 307 -5.34 5.47 -0.27
N THR A 308 -6.02 4.34 -0.26
CA THR A 308 -6.58 3.73 -1.48
C THR A 308 -7.61 4.67 -2.09
N GLU A 309 -8.46 5.22 -1.25
CA GLU A 309 -9.63 6.02 -1.58
C GLU A 309 -9.31 7.44 -2.06
N GLY A 310 -8.17 8.02 -1.64
CA GLY A 310 -7.87 9.45 -1.85
C GLY A 310 -6.48 9.76 -2.44
N GLY A 311 -5.68 8.73 -2.71
CA GLY A 311 -4.34 8.96 -3.29
C GLY A 311 -3.29 9.42 -2.26
N SER A 312 -2.35 10.22 -2.72
CA SER A 312 -1.23 10.80 -1.94
C SER A 312 -1.23 12.31 -2.11
N PRO A 313 -1.69 13.07 -1.12
CA PRO A 313 -1.90 14.51 -1.28
C PRO A 313 -0.66 15.35 -1.01
N PHE A 314 0.45 14.74 -0.61
CA PHE A 314 1.68 15.43 -0.23
C PHE A 314 2.79 15.21 -1.26
N ARG A 315 3.72 16.14 -1.34
CA ARG A 315 4.87 16.14 -2.22
C ARG A 315 6.07 16.88 -1.62
N GLU A 316 7.23 16.72 -2.21
CA GLU A 316 8.38 17.57 -1.91
C GLU A 316 8.09 19.03 -2.30
N PRO A 317 8.58 20.03 -1.53
CA PRO A 317 8.47 21.44 -1.89
C PRO A 317 9.11 21.73 -3.25
N LEU A 318 8.48 22.60 -4.05
CA LEU A 318 9.04 23.04 -5.34
C LEU A 318 10.15 24.11 -5.19
N ASP A 319 10.28 24.69 -4.02
CA ASP A 319 11.27 25.72 -3.69
C ASP A 319 12.63 25.14 -3.26
N GLY A 320 12.79 23.82 -3.36
CA GLY A 320 14.04 23.13 -3.03
C GLY A 320 14.30 22.90 -1.54
N ARG A 321 13.37 23.29 -0.65
CA ARG A 321 13.49 22.96 0.77
C ARG A 321 13.47 21.43 0.95
N ARG A 322 14.33 20.95 1.84
CA ARG A 322 14.35 19.52 2.20
C ARG A 322 13.12 19.18 3.05
N VAL A 323 12.48 18.06 2.73
CA VAL A 323 11.41 17.53 3.57
C VAL A 323 11.98 17.06 4.91
N PRO A 324 11.47 17.55 6.05
CA PRO A 324 11.90 17.08 7.37
C PRO A 324 11.55 15.60 7.58
N ARG A 325 12.33 14.91 8.38
CA ARG A 325 12.02 13.53 8.80
C ARG A 325 10.66 13.47 9.51
N GLY A 326 9.89 12.43 9.25
CA GLY A 326 8.54 12.24 9.78
C GLY A 326 7.46 13.02 9.05
N SER A 327 7.83 13.79 8.01
CA SER A 327 6.87 14.48 7.16
C SER A 327 6.76 13.80 5.80
N PRO A 328 5.55 13.55 5.26
CA PRO A 328 5.37 13.15 3.87
C PRO A 328 5.51 14.34 2.89
N GLY A 329 5.75 15.55 3.37
CA GLY A 329 5.93 16.75 2.58
C GLY A 329 4.91 17.85 2.81
N VAL A 330 4.75 18.70 1.79
CA VAL A 330 3.78 19.79 1.73
C VAL A 330 2.58 19.41 0.87
N GLN A 331 1.47 20.12 1.00
CA GLN A 331 0.28 19.95 0.16
C GLN A 331 0.63 20.08 -1.32
N ALA A 332 0.17 19.13 -2.12
CA ALA A 332 0.22 19.22 -3.57
C ALA A 332 -0.86 20.21 -4.09
N PRO A 333 -0.54 21.08 -5.08
CA PRO A 333 -1.46 22.12 -5.52
C PRO A 333 -2.81 21.63 -6.04
N GLU A 334 -2.85 20.42 -6.63
CA GLU A 334 -4.08 19.86 -7.18
C GLU A 334 -4.98 19.18 -6.14
N TYR A 335 -4.52 19.05 -4.90
CA TYR A 335 -5.33 18.60 -3.78
C TYR A 335 -5.86 19.78 -2.98
N GLN A 336 -7.12 19.71 -2.59
CA GLN A 336 -7.65 20.56 -1.53
C GLN A 336 -7.57 19.78 -0.22
N LEU A 337 -7.02 20.40 0.82
CA LEU A 337 -6.87 19.79 2.14
C LEU A 337 -7.51 20.68 3.20
N ARG A 338 -8.12 20.05 4.20
CA ARG A 338 -8.61 20.67 5.41
C ARG A 338 -8.13 19.86 6.60
N LEU A 339 -7.79 20.52 7.69
CA LEU A 339 -7.65 19.91 9.00
C LEU A 339 -8.91 20.24 9.78
N VAL A 340 -9.65 19.22 10.19
CA VAL A 340 -10.97 19.38 10.79
C VAL A 340 -10.91 18.93 12.25
N GLY A 341 -11.33 19.81 13.15
CA GLY A 341 -11.40 19.56 14.58
C GLY A 341 -12.56 18.63 14.96
N PRO A 342 -12.60 18.17 16.21
CA PRO A 342 -13.64 17.23 16.69
C PRO A 342 -15.08 17.77 16.59
N GLY A 343 -15.26 19.09 16.63
CA GLY A 343 -16.55 19.75 16.45
C GLY A 343 -16.95 19.99 14.99
N GLY A 344 -16.12 19.62 14.02
CA GLY A 344 -16.34 19.85 12.61
C GLY A 344 -15.81 21.21 12.10
N GLU A 345 -15.15 21.99 12.95
CA GLU A 345 -14.53 23.27 12.61
C GLU A 345 -13.23 23.08 11.84
N ASP A 346 -12.92 24.00 10.91
CA ASP A 346 -11.61 24.07 10.25
C ASP A 346 -10.52 24.55 11.24
N ARG A 347 -9.37 23.93 11.18
CA ARG A 347 -8.18 24.25 11.98
C ARG A 347 -6.97 24.45 11.07
N ASP A 348 -6.07 25.34 11.49
CA ASP A 348 -4.87 25.64 10.72
C ASP A 348 -3.68 24.74 11.05
N ASP A 349 -3.66 24.20 12.26
CA ASP A 349 -2.49 23.54 12.86
C ASP A 349 -2.66 22.02 13.01
N GLU A 350 -3.79 21.54 13.52
CA GLU A 350 -4.02 20.10 13.80
C GLU A 350 -5.49 19.71 13.68
N GLY A 351 -5.76 18.57 13.05
CA GLY A 351 -7.11 18.02 12.91
C GLY A 351 -7.15 16.76 12.04
N GLU A 352 -8.34 16.19 11.91
CA GLU A 352 -8.57 15.12 10.93
C GLU A 352 -8.31 15.66 9.51
N LEU A 353 -7.43 14.99 8.77
CA LEU A 353 -7.18 15.35 7.38
C LEU A 353 -8.40 14.99 6.51
N TRP A 354 -9.02 16.00 5.92
CA TRP A 354 -9.99 15.82 4.86
C TRP A 354 -9.36 16.23 3.54
N LEU A 355 -9.63 15.48 2.50
CA LEU A 355 -9.04 15.76 1.19
C LEU A 355 -10.08 15.69 0.06
N LYS A 356 -9.85 16.52 -0.96
CA LYS A 356 -10.66 16.56 -2.17
C LYS A 356 -9.75 16.61 -3.38
N SER A 357 -9.97 15.69 -4.31
CA SER A 357 -9.26 15.60 -5.59
C SER A 357 -10.04 14.78 -6.60
N PRO A 358 -9.73 14.86 -7.90
CA PRO A 358 -10.34 13.99 -8.92
C PRO A 358 -10.08 12.48 -8.69
N TYR A 359 -9.10 12.12 -7.87
CA TYR A 359 -8.78 10.73 -7.56
C TYR A 359 -9.70 10.11 -6.50
N ASN A 360 -10.41 10.92 -5.73
CA ASN A 360 -11.26 10.40 -4.65
C ASN A 360 -12.19 9.30 -5.17
N CYS A 361 -12.34 8.22 -4.40
CA CYS A 361 -13.32 7.18 -4.70
C CYS A 361 -14.73 7.78 -4.73
N LEU A 362 -15.63 7.17 -5.49
CA LEU A 362 -17.04 7.59 -5.52
C LEU A 362 -17.84 7.08 -4.32
N GLY A 363 -17.27 6.17 -3.53
CA GLY A 363 -17.92 5.53 -2.40
C GLY A 363 -17.47 4.09 -2.23
N TYR A 364 -18.30 3.32 -1.52
CA TYR A 364 -18.04 1.92 -1.23
C TYR A 364 -19.19 1.05 -1.76
N HIS A 365 -18.82 0.00 -2.46
CA HIS A 365 -19.76 -0.96 -3.07
C HIS A 365 -20.71 -1.53 -2.02
N LYS A 366 -22.03 -1.45 -2.28
CA LYS A 366 -23.11 -1.90 -1.38
C LYS A 366 -23.06 -1.31 0.05
N ARG A 367 -22.29 -0.25 0.28
CA ARG A 367 -22.15 0.35 1.60
C ARG A 367 -22.47 1.86 1.57
N PRO A 368 -23.75 2.21 1.33
CA PRO A 368 -24.18 3.62 1.34
C PRO A 368 -24.01 4.29 2.69
N ASP A 369 -24.09 3.52 3.78
CA ASP A 369 -23.83 3.96 5.16
C ASP A 369 -22.38 4.49 5.30
N VAL A 370 -21.41 3.68 4.93
CA VAL A 370 -19.98 4.04 4.97
C VAL A 370 -19.67 5.18 3.99
N THR A 371 -20.31 5.16 2.82
CA THR A 371 -20.12 6.22 1.82
C THR A 371 -20.53 7.57 2.36
N ARG A 372 -21.71 7.68 2.99
CA ARG A 372 -22.17 8.94 3.62
C ARG A 372 -21.29 9.41 4.76
N ASP A 373 -20.76 8.46 5.55
CA ASP A 373 -19.85 8.81 6.66
C ASP A 373 -18.49 9.29 6.14
N LYS A 374 -17.96 8.69 5.09
CA LYS A 374 -16.60 8.96 4.59
C LYS A 374 -16.54 10.05 3.52
N LEU A 375 -17.61 10.26 2.78
CA LEU A 375 -17.67 11.28 1.71
C LEU A 375 -18.73 12.33 2.03
N VAL A 376 -18.25 13.48 2.50
CA VAL A 376 -19.11 14.60 2.94
C VAL A 376 -18.86 15.79 2.02
N ASP A 377 -19.84 16.24 1.25
CA ASP A 377 -19.78 17.38 0.33
C ASP A 377 -18.58 17.33 -0.66
N GLY A 378 -18.27 16.11 -1.10
CA GLY A 378 -17.13 15.84 -2.00
C GLY A 378 -15.76 15.78 -1.30
N TRP A 379 -15.72 15.93 0.02
CA TRP A 379 -14.53 15.71 0.84
C TRP A 379 -14.45 14.27 1.31
N LEU A 380 -13.28 13.67 1.18
CA LEU A 380 -12.99 12.37 1.78
C LEU A 380 -12.42 12.56 3.18
N ARG A 381 -13.14 12.07 4.18
CA ARG A 381 -12.69 11.97 5.57
C ARG A 381 -11.70 10.80 5.69
N THR A 382 -10.43 11.12 5.96
CA THR A 382 -9.39 10.09 5.97
C THR A 382 -9.42 9.22 7.23
N GLY A 383 -9.89 9.76 8.33
CA GLY A 383 -9.77 9.18 9.66
C GLY A 383 -8.34 9.28 10.22
N ASP A 384 -7.48 10.07 9.58
CA ASP A 384 -6.09 10.27 9.99
C ASP A 384 -5.91 11.71 10.48
N VAL A 385 -5.38 11.90 11.69
CA VAL A 385 -5.08 13.21 12.27
C VAL A 385 -3.68 13.64 11.85
N PHE A 386 -3.59 14.87 11.38
CA PHE A 386 -2.34 15.50 10.97
C PHE A 386 -2.12 16.81 11.71
N ARG A 387 -0.85 17.12 11.96
CA ARG A 387 -0.38 18.45 12.32
C ARG A 387 0.30 19.10 11.12
N ARG A 388 0.08 20.40 10.93
CA ARG A 388 0.79 21.24 9.96
C ARG A 388 1.67 22.23 10.70
N ASP A 389 2.94 22.35 10.33
CA ASP A 389 3.83 23.35 10.92
C ASP A 389 3.76 24.71 10.20
N ALA A 390 4.40 25.72 10.77
CA ALA A 390 4.45 27.07 10.19
C ALA A 390 5.14 27.15 8.82
N GLN A 391 5.91 26.12 8.45
CA GLN A 391 6.56 26.01 7.14
C GLN A 391 5.70 25.28 6.11
N GLY A 392 4.53 24.78 6.50
CA GLY A 392 3.57 24.08 5.64
C GLY A 392 3.82 22.58 5.48
N PHE A 393 4.72 21.98 6.26
CA PHE A 393 4.91 20.54 6.28
C PHE A 393 3.85 19.87 7.16
N TYR A 394 3.38 18.72 6.69
CA TYR A 394 2.39 17.92 7.40
C TYR A 394 3.07 16.76 8.13
N TYR A 395 2.51 16.37 9.27
CA TYR A 395 3.00 15.27 10.09
C TYR A 395 1.81 14.43 10.55
N PHE A 396 1.89 13.13 10.27
CA PHE A 396 0.87 12.18 10.77
C PHE A 396 0.99 12.04 12.29
N LYS A 397 -0.11 12.19 12.99
CA LYS A 397 -0.19 12.07 14.46
C LYS A 397 -0.77 10.74 14.88
N THR A 398 -1.95 10.39 14.39
CA THR A 398 -2.70 9.19 14.77
C THR A 398 -3.85 8.96 13.81
N ARG A 399 -4.56 7.86 14.02
CA ARG A 399 -5.91 7.70 13.50
C ARG A 399 -6.94 8.23 14.48
N VAL A 400 -8.05 8.77 13.98
CA VAL A 400 -9.19 9.17 14.81
C VAL A 400 -9.68 7.99 15.67
N ASP A 401 -9.72 6.78 15.08
CA ASP A 401 -10.18 5.56 15.74
C ASP A 401 -9.17 4.97 16.75
N ASP A 402 -7.89 5.37 16.68
CA ASP A 402 -6.81 4.86 17.54
C ASP A 402 -6.57 5.74 18.77
N MET A 403 -6.99 7.00 18.74
CA MET A 403 -6.89 7.91 19.88
C MET A 403 -7.80 7.44 21.01
N PHE A 404 -7.34 7.51 22.24
CA PHE A 404 -8.13 7.16 23.42
C PHE A 404 -7.88 8.13 24.57
N SER A 405 -8.85 8.25 25.48
CA SER A 405 -8.71 9.07 26.67
C SER A 405 -8.15 8.28 27.85
N CYS A 406 -7.16 8.85 28.52
CA CYS A 406 -6.56 8.35 29.76
C CYS A 406 -6.72 9.38 30.87
N GLY A 407 -7.71 9.21 31.72
CA GLY A 407 -7.95 10.14 32.83
C GLY A 407 -8.24 11.58 32.40
N GLY A 408 -8.90 11.75 31.23
CA GLY A 408 -9.24 13.04 30.66
C GLY A 408 -8.23 13.59 29.64
N GLU A 409 -7.04 13.00 29.56
CA GLU A 409 -6.02 13.38 28.56
C GLU A 409 -6.12 12.50 27.33
N ASN A 410 -5.99 13.10 26.15
CA ASN A 410 -5.98 12.36 24.88
C ASN A 410 -4.61 11.73 24.66
N ILE A 411 -4.60 10.41 24.49
CA ILE A 411 -3.42 9.64 24.14
C ILE A 411 -3.43 9.33 22.65
N TYR A 412 -2.35 9.67 22.01
CA TYR A 412 -2.07 9.32 20.62
C TYR A 412 -1.04 8.18 20.58
N PRO A 413 -1.45 6.94 20.26
CA PRO A 413 -0.56 5.78 20.31
C PRO A 413 0.77 5.99 19.57
N LYS A 414 0.72 6.69 18.43
CA LYS A 414 1.91 7.04 17.65
C LYS A 414 2.96 7.83 18.45
N GLU A 415 2.54 8.79 19.26
CA GLU A 415 3.47 9.62 20.05
C GLU A 415 4.21 8.78 21.09
N VAL A 416 3.51 7.82 21.67
CA VAL A 416 4.10 6.87 22.62
C VAL A 416 5.02 5.88 21.91
N GLU A 417 4.65 5.43 20.71
CA GLU A 417 5.49 4.57 19.84
C GLU A 417 6.77 5.30 19.43
N ASP A 418 6.69 6.57 19.05
CA ASP A 418 7.86 7.38 18.70
C ASP A 418 8.81 7.58 19.89
N LEU A 419 8.26 7.68 21.10
CA LEU A 419 9.05 7.72 22.31
C LEU A 419 9.76 6.39 22.57
N LEU A 420 9.04 5.27 22.41
CA LEU A 420 9.61 3.93 22.53
C LEU A 420 10.72 3.69 21.50
N PHE A 421 10.57 4.13 20.26
CA PHE A 421 11.60 4.01 19.21
C PHE A 421 12.89 4.78 19.52
N ARG A 422 12.85 5.82 20.36
CA ARG A 422 14.06 6.54 20.82
C ARG A 422 14.85 5.75 21.85
N HIS A 423 14.25 4.73 22.49
CA HIS A 423 14.97 3.89 23.43
C HIS A 423 16.01 3.03 22.68
N PRO A 424 17.31 3.00 23.15
CA PRO A 424 18.40 2.34 22.41
C PRO A 424 18.16 0.86 22.08
N ALA A 425 17.47 0.14 22.97
CA ALA A 425 17.23 -1.29 22.83
C ALA A 425 15.98 -1.64 21.99
N VAL A 426 15.10 -0.68 21.65
CA VAL A 426 13.83 -0.97 20.98
C VAL A 426 14.02 -1.01 19.47
N ALA A 427 13.57 -2.11 18.84
CA ALA A 427 13.53 -2.31 17.40
C ALA A 427 12.16 -2.01 16.82
N ASN A 428 11.08 -2.44 17.51
CA ASN A 428 9.70 -2.23 17.07
C ASN A 428 8.78 -2.12 18.28
N ALA A 429 7.68 -1.37 18.14
CA ALA A 429 6.69 -1.22 19.19
C ALA A 429 5.30 -0.94 18.61
N VAL A 430 4.27 -1.39 19.31
CA VAL A 430 2.88 -0.99 19.07
C VAL A 430 2.20 -0.68 20.39
N VAL A 431 1.47 0.44 20.42
CA VAL A 431 0.76 0.92 21.61
C VAL A 431 -0.74 0.82 21.37
N ALA A 432 -1.45 0.30 22.39
CA ALA A 432 -2.90 0.23 22.38
C ALA A 432 -3.48 0.51 23.77
N PRO A 433 -4.76 0.93 23.86
CA PRO A 433 -5.43 1.10 25.15
C PRO A 433 -5.74 -0.23 25.81
N VAL A 434 -5.50 -0.31 27.11
CA VAL A 434 -6.02 -1.39 27.96
C VAL A 434 -6.95 -0.80 29.03
N PRO A 435 -8.03 -1.51 29.44
CA PRO A 435 -8.94 -1.03 30.47
C PRO A 435 -8.23 -0.77 31.79
N HIS A 436 -8.67 0.28 32.51
CA HIS A 436 -8.15 0.63 33.82
C HIS A 436 -9.29 1.18 34.70
N SER A 437 -9.39 0.68 35.92
CA SER A 437 -10.52 0.94 36.82
C SER A 437 -10.78 2.41 37.16
N VAL A 438 -9.71 3.24 37.19
CA VAL A 438 -9.84 4.67 37.57
C VAL A 438 -9.80 5.60 36.36
N LYS A 439 -8.98 5.26 35.31
CA LYS A 439 -8.71 6.17 34.19
C LYS A 439 -9.47 5.82 32.93
N GLY A 440 -10.35 4.82 32.96
CA GLY A 440 -11.03 4.27 31.79
C GLY A 440 -10.08 3.43 30.94
N TYR A 441 -9.09 4.06 30.32
CA TYR A 441 -8.02 3.38 29.58
C TYR A 441 -6.65 3.91 30.00
N VAL A 442 -5.63 3.07 29.85
CA VAL A 442 -4.22 3.47 29.95
C VAL A 442 -3.41 2.90 28.78
N PRO A 443 -2.33 3.55 28.37
CA PRO A 443 -1.48 3.03 27.31
C PRO A 443 -0.73 1.78 27.75
N ALA A 444 -0.71 0.78 26.86
CA ALA A 444 0.09 -0.45 26.98
C ALA A 444 0.86 -0.69 25.69
N ALA A 445 2.02 -1.34 25.76
CA ALA A 445 2.88 -1.56 24.61
C ALA A 445 3.32 -3.02 24.45
N LEU A 446 3.29 -3.53 23.21
CA LEU A 446 4.12 -4.67 22.80
C LEU A 446 5.42 -4.12 22.22
N VAL A 447 6.55 -4.64 22.67
CA VAL A 447 7.88 -4.15 22.29
C VAL A 447 8.74 -5.29 21.79
N VAL A 448 9.43 -5.09 20.66
CA VAL A 448 10.47 -5.97 20.14
C VAL A 448 11.82 -5.31 20.37
N LEU A 449 12.76 -6.03 20.96
CA LEU A 449 14.11 -5.53 21.17
C LEU A 449 14.99 -5.73 19.93
N LYS A 450 15.99 -4.87 19.76
CA LYS A 450 17.05 -5.05 18.76
C LYS A 450 17.82 -6.34 19.05
N ARG A 451 18.30 -6.98 18.01
CA ARG A 451 19.08 -8.22 18.14
C ARG A 451 20.34 -7.99 18.99
N GLY A 452 20.48 -8.76 20.05
CA GLY A 452 21.60 -8.65 21.00
C GLY A 452 21.46 -7.51 22.03
N ALA A 453 20.38 -6.73 21.98
CA ALA A 453 20.07 -5.78 23.03
C ALA A 453 19.33 -6.47 24.20
N ALA A 454 19.56 -5.99 25.42
CA ALA A 454 18.83 -6.39 26.61
C ALA A 454 18.19 -5.15 27.24
N ALA A 455 16.93 -5.26 27.60
CA ALA A 455 16.21 -4.30 28.41
C ALA A 455 15.02 -5.01 29.08
N THR A 456 14.65 -4.58 30.26
CA THR A 456 13.46 -5.03 30.96
C THR A 456 12.26 -4.16 30.65
N ALA A 457 11.06 -4.67 30.85
CA ALA A 457 9.83 -3.90 30.70
C ALA A 457 9.81 -2.66 31.62
N GLU A 458 10.37 -2.78 32.85
CA GLU A 458 10.44 -1.67 33.81
C GLU A 458 11.43 -0.57 33.37
N GLU A 459 12.58 -0.94 32.79
CA GLU A 459 13.51 0.05 32.23
C GLU A 459 12.87 0.83 31.08
N ILE A 460 12.15 0.15 30.18
CA ILE A 460 11.44 0.81 29.08
C ILE A 460 10.33 1.73 29.59
N LYS A 461 9.55 1.30 30.58
CA LYS A 461 8.51 2.14 31.22
C LYS A 461 9.13 3.38 31.88
N THR A 462 10.21 3.18 32.64
CA THR A 462 10.93 4.26 33.31
C THR A 462 11.50 5.27 32.31
N TYR A 463 12.08 4.78 31.21
CA TYR A 463 12.53 5.63 30.12
C TYR A 463 11.39 6.50 29.57
N CYS A 464 10.25 5.89 29.24
CA CYS A 464 9.10 6.64 28.74
C CYS A 464 8.53 7.64 29.75
N LEU A 465 8.57 7.31 31.04
CA LEU A 465 8.14 8.22 32.11
C LEU A 465 9.04 9.45 32.24
N ASN A 466 10.34 9.28 32.02
CA ASN A 466 11.34 10.34 32.16
C ASN A 466 11.45 11.22 30.91
N GLU A 467 11.35 10.60 29.72
CA GLU A 467 11.59 11.28 28.42
C GLU A 467 10.31 11.76 27.73
N GLY A 468 9.14 11.42 28.26
CA GLY A 468 7.86 11.76 27.67
C GLY A 468 6.85 12.35 28.66
N PRO A 469 5.64 12.72 28.15
CA PRO A 469 4.57 13.19 29.01
C PRO A 469 4.15 12.12 30.02
N LYS A 470 4.06 12.48 31.29
CA LYS A 470 3.73 11.54 32.37
C LYS A 470 2.40 10.83 32.21
N TYR A 471 1.41 11.46 31.53
CA TYR A 471 0.12 10.86 31.26
C TYR A 471 0.16 9.83 30.12
N ALA A 472 1.12 9.94 29.20
CA ALA A 472 1.21 9.14 28.00
C ALA A 472 2.14 7.91 28.11
N HIS A 473 2.94 7.77 29.21
CA HIS A 473 3.84 6.63 29.35
C HIS A 473 3.08 5.29 29.46
N PRO A 474 3.53 4.20 28.82
CA PRO A 474 2.87 2.92 28.90
C PRO A 474 2.87 2.39 30.33
N ARG A 475 1.70 2.01 30.84
CA ARG A 475 1.54 1.40 32.19
C ARG A 475 1.91 -0.06 32.18
N PHE A 476 1.79 -0.67 31.01
CA PHE A 476 2.12 -2.05 30.79
C PHE A 476 3.00 -2.17 29.53
N VAL A 477 4.11 -2.89 29.64
CA VAL A 477 5.02 -3.20 28.53
C VAL A 477 5.23 -4.70 28.51
N GLU A 478 4.99 -5.32 27.36
CA GLU A 478 5.32 -6.72 27.10
C GLU A 478 6.39 -6.80 26.03
N ILE A 479 7.51 -7.45 26.36
CA ILE A 479 8.58 -7.72 25.41
C ILE A 479 8.27 -9.03 24.69
N ILE A 480 8.19 -8.96 23.37
CA ILE A 480 7.82 -10.09 22.51
C ILE A 480 8.90 -10.35 21.46
N GLY A 481 8.89 -11.55 20.88
CA GLY A 481 9.70 -11.87 19.71
C GLY A 481 9.21 -11.14 18.46
N GLU A 482 10.10 -10.90 17.49
CA GLU A 482 9.76 -10.23 16.23
C GLU A 482 8.62 -10.93 15.46
N ARG A 483 8.59 -12.28 15.51
CA ARG A 483 7.55 -13.11 14.87
C ARG A 483 6.19 -13.02 15.55
N ASP A 484 6.16 -12.58 16.82
CA ASP A 484 4.95 -12.47 17.63
C ASP A 484 4.27 -11.09 17.50
N MET A 485 4.88 -10.17 16.75
CA MET A 485 4.26 -8.88 16.44
C MET A 485 3.00 -9.11 15.60
N PRO A 486 1.83 -8.62 16.07
CA PRO A 486 0.58 -8.82 15.35
C PRO A 486 0.61 -8.04 14.02
N LEU A 487 0.63 -8.79 12.91
CA LEU A 487 0.63 -8.23 11.56
C LEU A 487 -0.61 -8.68 10.79
N ASN A 488 -1.15 -7.77 9.97
CA ASN A 488 -2.20 -8.13 9.02
C ASN A 488 -1.63 -8.79 7.75
N GLY A 489 -2.51 -9.27 6.86
CA GLY A 489 -2.11 -9.93 5.62
C GLY A 489 -1.28 -9.07 4.65
N ALA A 490 -1.18 -7.76 4.89
CA ALA A 490 -0.32 -6.84 4.14
C ALA A 490 1.04 -6.60 4.81
N GLY A 491 1.36 -7.33 5.91
CA GLY A 491 2.61 -7.18 6.66
C GLY A 491 2.67 -5.91 7.52
N LYS A 492 1.53 -5.28 7.80
CA LYS A 492 1.43 -4.11 8.68
C LYS A 492 0.98 -4.51 10.07
N ILE A 493 1.37 -3.74 11.09
CA ILE A 493 0.85 -3.91 12.45
C ILE A 493 -0.67 -3.86 12.42
N ASP A 494 -1.29 -4.92 12.92
CA ASP A 494 -2.73 -4.99 13.16
C ASP A 494 -3.04 -4.50 14.57
N ARG A 495 -3.52 -3.26 14.67
CA ARG A 495 -3.81 -2.63 15.97
C ARG A 495 -4.94 -3.30 16.74
N ASN A 496 -5.90 -3.91 16.03
CA ASN A 496 -6.99 -4.64 16.71
C ASN A 496 -6.47 -5.92 17.36
N LEU A 497 -5.62 -6.67 16.65
CA LEU A 497 -4.95 -7.84 17.22
C LEU A 497 -3.99 -7.46 18.35
N ALA A 498 -3.25 -6.34 18.19
CA ALA A 498 -2.38 -5.83 19.25
C ALA A 498 -3.17 -5.46 20.51
N ARG A 499 -4.30 -4.75 20.34
CA ARG A 499 -5.20 -4.37 21.43
C ARG A 499 -5.78 -5.60 22.14
N ALA A 500 -6.26 -6.59 21.40
CA ALA A 500 -6.79 -7.82 21.97
C ALA A 500 -5.71 -8.57 22.76
N LYS A 501 -4.50 -8.72 22.17
CA LYS A 501 -3.37 -9.37 22.85
C LYS A 501 -2.95 -8.65 24.14
N LEU A 502 -2.84 -7.32 24.10
CA LEU A 502 -2.51 -6.51 25.27
C LEU A 502 -3.59 -6.55 26.34
N ALA A 503 -4.87 -6.54 25.99
CA ALA A 503 -5.97 -6.65 26.93
C ALA A 503 -5.92 -8.00 27.69
N THR A 504 -5.76 -9.12 26.97
CA THR A 504 -5.62 -10.45 27.57
C THR A 504 -4.41 -10.54 28.50
N LEU A 505 -3.27 -9.97 28.09
CA LEU A 505 -2.05 -9.97 28.91
C LEU A 505 -2.21 -9.10 30.18
N ALA A 506 -2.86 -7.93 30.06
CA ALA A 506 -3.11 -7.04 31.17
C ALA A 506 -4.07 -7.68 32.20
N GLU A 507 -5.15 -8.33 31.74
CA GLU A 507 -6.08 -9.08 32.60
C GLU A 507 -5.38 -10.20 33.34
N SER A 508 -4.53 -11.00 32.68
CA SER A 508 -3.80 -12.11 33.28
C SER A 508 -2.84 -11.66 34.39
N ARG A 509 -2.38 -10.42 34.36
CA ARG A 509 -1.46 -9.82 35.35
C ARG A 509 -2.15 -8.91 36.37
N ARG A 510 -3.49 -8.84 36.38
CA ARG A 510 -4.33 -8.06 37.32
C ARG A 510 -3.91 -6.58 37.39
N LEU A 511 -3.75 -5.94 36.23
CA LEU A 511 -3.39 -4.51 36.11
C LEU A 511 -4.62 -3.60 36.15
#